data_69a483b2c12babed6768d408ef46ad0b
#
_entry.id   69a483b2c12babed6768d408ef46ad0b
#
_cell.length_a   1.000
_cell.length_b   1.000
_cell.length_c   1.000
_cell.angle_alpha   90.00
_cell.angle_beta   90.00
_cell.angle_gamma   90.00
#
_symmetry.space_group_name_H-M   'P 1'
#
loop_
_entity.id
_entity.type
_entity.pdbx_description
1 polymer ?
#
loop_
_entity_poly.entity_id
_entity_poly.type
_entity_poly.pdbx_seq_one_letter_code
_entity_poly.pdbx_strand_id
1 'polypeptide(L)'
;MMLNSRAIASKLILVLLAGGTWWLAEKLTPKDIFQHNVGHDPVDYYSKNIHRTVLTAEGLPKEDLFAPLMTHYKDDDRTELDKPVQTLYKEGGEPWVIHSDAGTLLSGGKAVLLRGDVLITRKNEKGEELRIMTSNVKYIPDQEFAETAEHVLMLGPDDASSGTGAQVYFEPFLVINLLADVRRKHEIR
;
A
#
# COMPACT_ATOMS: atom_id res chain seq x y z
N MET A 1 61.53 -13.87 39.10
CA MET A 1 60.07 -13.73 38.81
C MET A 1 59.88 -14.04 37.32
N MET A 2 59.66 -15.30 36.97
CA MET A 2 59.53 -15.71 35.56
C MET A 2 58.12 -15.39 35.10
N LEU A 3 57.98 -14.38 34.28
CA LEU A 3 56.68 -14.10 33.62
C LEU A 3 56.33 -15.32 32.71
N ASN A 4 55.23 -15.95 32.99
CA ASN A 4 54.73 -17.12 32.26
C ASN A 4 54.46 -16.72 30.82
N SER A 5 55.35 -17.03 29.89
CA SER A 5 55.25 -16.68 28.45
C SER A 5 53.91 -17.14 27.82
N ARG A 6 53.34 -18.23 28.33
CA ARG A 6 52.05 -18.75 27.93
C ARG A 6 50.88 -17.83 28.33
N ALA A 7 50.98 -17.17 29.51
CA ALA A 7 49.94 -16.22 29.95
C ALA A 7 50.01 -14.89 29.20
N ILE A 8 51.17 -14.49 28.70
CA ILE A 8 51.33 -13.29 27.86
C ILE A 8 50.80 -13.59 26.45
N ALA A 9 51.11 -14.76 25.91
CA ALA A 9 50.64 -15.17 24.59
C ALA A 9 49.10 -15.27 24.53
N SER A 10 48.45 -15.83 25.56
CA SER A 10 47.01 -15.91 25.60
C SER A 10 46.31 -14.55 25.69
N LYS A 11 46.90 -13.58 26.40
CA LYS A 11 46.40 -12.20 26.46
C LYS A 11 46.54 -11.46 25.15
N LEU A 12 47.66 -11.67 24.44
CA LEU A 12 47.87 -11.09 23.10
C LEU A 12 46.86 -11.63 22.07
N ILE A 13 46.57 -12.93 22.10
CA ILE A 13 45.56 -13.54 21.21
C ILE A 13 44.17 -12.97 21.52
N LEU A 14 43.81 -12.77 22.78
CA LEU A 14 42.54 -12.16 23.14
C LEU A 14 42.37 -10.73 22.65
N VAL A 15 43.44 -9.93 22.75
CA VAL A 15 43.43 -8.54 22.24
C VAL A 15 43.37 -8.50 20.73
N LEU A 16 44.02 -9.40 20.01
CA LEU A 16 43.93 -9.51 18.56
C LEU A 16 42.56 -9.96 18.12
N LEU A 17 41.90 -10.91 18.82
CA LEU A 17 40.54 -11.31 18.53
C LEU A 17 39.54 -10.19 18.81
N ALA A 18 39.67 -9.48 19.92
CA ALA A 18 38.81 -8.34 20.24
C ALA A 18 38.95 -7.20 19.21
N GLY A 19 40.20 -6.87 18.80
CA GLY A 19 40.46 -5.86 17.75
C GLY A 19 39.93 -6.29 16.38
N GLY A 20 40.06 -7.58 16.04
CA GLY A 20 39.56 -8.14 14.80
C GLY A 20 38.03 -8.14 14.72
N THR A 21 37.37 -8.50 15.84
CA THR A 21 35.89 -8.47 15.91
C THR A 21 35.35 -7.04 15.88
N TRP A 22 36.02 -6.10 16.55
CA TRP A 22 35.66 -4.68 16.46
C TRP A 22 35.77 -4.15 15.03
N TRP A 23 36.91 -4.39 14.37
CA TRP A 23 37.13 -3.95 12.99
C TRP A 23 36.14 -4.58 12.02
N LEU A 24 35.81 -5.86 12.21
CA LEU A 24 34.81 -6.55 11.40
C LEU A 24 33.41 -6.00 11.65
N ALA A 25 33.04 -5.73 12.91
CA ALA A 25 31.76 -5.12 13.27
C ALA A 25 31.61 -3.73 12.60
N GLU A 26 32.68 -2.90 12.61
CA GLU A 26 32.65 -1.59 11.97
C GLU A 26 32.54 -1.65 10.45
N LYS A 27 33.10 -2.69 9.80
CA LYS A 27 32.95 -2.91 8.36
C LYS A 27 31.61 -3.52 7.96
N LEU A 28 30.99 -4.31 8.83
CA LEU A 28 29.70 -4.95 8.58
C LEU A 28 28.52 -4.10 9.05
N THR A 29 28.76 -3.07 9.85
CA THR A 29 27.72 -2.08 10.16
C THR A 29 27.45 -1.29 8.89
N PRO A 30 26.24 -1.36 8.30
CA PRO A 30 25.93 -0.55 7.14
C PRO A 30 26.10 0.91 7.56
N LYS A 31 27.06 1.62 6.94
CA LYS A 31 27.13 3.08 7.06
C LYS A 31 25.79 3.58 6.54
N ASP A 32 25.07 4.23 7.43
CA ASP A 32 23.74 4.77 7.24
C ASP A 32 23.44 5.19 5.82
N ILE A 33 22.66 4.39 5.12
CA ILE A 33 21.98 4.76 3.87
C ILE A 33 20.96 5.89 4.17
N PHE A 34 20.78 6.25 5.44
CA PHE A 34 19.79 7.18 5.98
C PHE A 34 20.28 8.60 6.26
N GLN A 35 21.41 9.06 5.68
CA GLN A 35 21.69 10.50 5.62
C GLN A 35 20.88 11.13 4.47
N HIS A 36 19.57 10.99 4.53
CA HIS A 36 18.68 11.94 3.86
C HIS A 36 18.17 12.91 4.90
N ASN A 37 18.34 14.21 4.65
CA ASN A 37 17.87 15.31 5.48
C ASN A 37 16.41 15.11 5.85
N VAL A 38 16.16 14.60 7.05
CA VAL A 38 14.83 14.33 7.57
C VAL A 38 14.35 15.58 8.28
N GLY A 39 13.49 16.34 7.62
CA GLY A 39 12.53 17.15 8.34
C GLY A 39 11.57 16.23 9.05
N HIS A 40 11.72 16.08 10.34
CA HIS A 40 10.76 15.74 11.39
C HIS A 40 9.77 14.57 11.27
N ASP A 41 9.91 13.61 10.33
CA ASP A 41 9.14 12.37 10.35
C ASP A 41 10.08 11.17 10.32
N PRO A 42 10.36 10.48 11.44
CA PRO A 42 11.26 9.34 11.46
C PRO A 42 10.64 8.17 10.69
N VAL A 43 11.22 7.87 9.54
CA VAL A 43 10.92 6.65 8.79
C VAL A 43 11.37 5.45 9.64
N ASP A 44 10.43 4.58 9.98
CA ASP A 44 10.71 3.36 10.75
C ASP A 44 11.28 2.27 9.82
N TYR A 45 10.61 2.03 8.70
CA TYR A 45 11.09 1.12 7.67
C TYR A 45 10.52 1.47 6.28
N TYR A 46 11.15 0.94 5.25
CA TYR A 46 10.64 1.00 3.88
C TYR A 46 10.82 -0.35 3.18
N SER A 47 10.01 -0.59 2.16
CA SER A 47 10.13 -1.76 1.29
C SER A 47 9.97 -1.36 -0.16
N LYS A 48 10.76 -1.98 -1.05
CA LYS A 48 10.65 -1.81 -2.49
C LYS A 48 9.97 -3.02 -3.11
N ASN A 49 9.10 -2.76 -4.09
CA ASN A 49 8.35 -3.79 -4.82
C ASN A 49 7.60 -4.72 -3.87
N ILE A 50 6.87 -4.11 -2.91
CA ILE A 50 6.06 -4.90 -1.99
C ILE A 50 4.94 -5.60 -2.76
N HIS A 51 4.75 -6.88 -2.43
CA HIS A 51 3.60 -7.66 -2.86
C HIS A 51 3.01 -8.34 -1.62
N ARG A 52 1.77 -8.03 -1.30
CA ARG A 52 1.05 -8.56 -0.14
C ARG A 52 -0.25 -9.19 -0.60
N THR A 53 -0.46 -10.45 -0.25
CA THR A 53 -1.71 -11.17 -0.46
C THR A 53 -2.40 -11.43 0.88
N VAL A 54 -3.67 -11.09 0.97
CA VAL A 54 -4.55 -11.45 2.08
C VAL A 54 -5.45 -12.59 1.63
N LEU A 55 -5.55 -13.63 2.43
CA LEU A 55 -6.37 -14.81 2.15
C LEU A 55 -7.65 -14.82 3.00
N THR A 56 -8.70 -15.46 2.51
CA THR A 56 -9.89 -15.80 3.29
C THR A 56 -9.57 -16.92 4.30
N ALA A 57 -10.50 -17.23 5.18
CA ALA A 57 -10.38 -18.36 6.12
C ALA A 57 -10.22 -19.73 5.40
N GLU A 58 -10.73 -19.84 4.19
CA GLU A 58 -10.64 -21.02 3.31
C GLU A 58 -9.34 -21.06 2.49
N GLY A 59 -8.47 -20.05 2.63
CA GLY A 59 -7.18 -19.99 1.92
C GLY A 59 -7.25 -19.43 0.49
N LEU A 60 -8.38 -18.87 0.09
CA LEU A 60 -8.54 -18.22 -1.21
C LEU A 60 -8.06 -16.76 -1.17
N PRO A 61 -7.55 -16.20 -2.27
CA PRO A 61 -7.20 -14.79 -2.33
C PRO A 61 -8.42 -13.90 -2.04
N LYS A 62 -8.27 -12.98 -1.08
CA LYS A 62 -9.25 -11.94 -0.75
C LYS A 62 -8.81 -10.60 -1.32
N GLU A 63 -7.52 -10.31 -1.21
CA GLU A 63 -6.94 -9.03 -1.57
C GLU A 63 -5.48 -9.19 -1.96
N ASP A 64 -5.05 -8.54 -3.03
CA ASP A 64 -3.65 -8.37 -3.39
C ASP A 64 -3.31 -6.88 -3.44
N LEU A 65 -2.14 -6.52 -2.91
CA LEU A 65 -1.58 -5.18 -2.96
C LEU A 65 -0.16 -5.25 -3.53
N PHE A 66 0.08 -4.47 -4.56
CA PHE A 66 1.42 -4.20 -5.07
C PHE A 66 1.74 -2.71 -4.96
N ALA A 67 2.97 -2.37 -4.56
CA ALA A 67 3.49 -1.01 -4.66
C ALA A 67 5.01 -1.02 -4.91
N PRO A 68 5.53 -0.18 -5.82
CA PRO A 68 6.96 -0.03 -6.06
C PRO A 68 7.76 0.41 -4.83
N LEU A 69 7.15 1.26 -4.00
CA LEU A 69 7.73 1.74 -2.75
C LEU A 69 6.64 1.82 -1.67
N MET A 70 6.99 1.34 -0.49
CA MET A 70 6.23 1.50 0.75
C MET A 70 7.14 2.11 1.79
N THR A 71 6.67 3.13 2.50
CA THR A 71 7.37 3.79 3.60
C THR A 71 6.47 3.85 4.82
N HIS A 72 6.93 3.35 5.95
CA HIS A 72 6.21 3.41 7.22
C HIS A 72 6.83 4.45 8.14
N TYR A 73 5.97 5.25 8.76
CA TYR A 73 6.32 6.30 9.71
C TYR A 73 5.79 5.92 11.09
N LYS A 74 6.67 5.91 12.08
CA LYS A 74 6.38 5.44 13.43
C LYS A 74 5.47 6.39 14.22
N ASP A 75 5.63 7.70 14.03
CA ASP A 75 5.03 8.72 14.90
C ASP A 75 3.51 8.73 14.85
N ASP A 76 2.93 8.47 13.68
CA ASP A 76 1.48 8.48 13.46
C ASP A 76 0.94 7.14 12.92
N ASP A 77 1.75 6.08 12.95
CA ASP A 77 1.41 4.75 12.42
C ASP A 77 0.88 4.84 10.96
N ARG A 78 1.55 5.68 10.17
CA ARG A 78 1.20 5.96 8.78
C ARG A 78 2.08 5.15 7.84
N THR A 79 1.47 4.54 6.83
CA THR A 79 2.19 3.89 5.74
C THR A 79 1.85 4.57 4.43
N GLU A 80 2.86 5.03 3.72
CA GLU A 80 2.73 5.62 2.38
C GLU A 80 3.12 4.60 1.30
N LEU A 81 2.35 4.59 0.21
CA LEU A 81 2.53 3.73 -0.95
C LEU A 81 2.67 4.60 -2.20
N ASP A 82 3.68 4.33 -3.00
CA ASP A 82 3.86 4.92 -4.33
C ASP A 82 3.16 4.03 -5.36
N LYS A 83 2.29 4.63 -6.17
CA LYS A 83 1.55 4.00 -7.28
C LYS A 83 1.00 2.61 -6.93
N PRO A 84 0.23 2.48 -5.83
CA PRO A 84 -0.30 1.19 -5.44
C PRO A 84 -1.29 0.66 -6.47
N VAL A 85 -1.25 -0.66 -6.64
CA VAL A 85 -2.26 -1.43 -7.37
C VAL A 85 -2.87 -2.42 -6.41
N GLN A 86 -4.17 -2.29 -6.17
CA GLN A 86 -4.92 -3.17 -5.29
C GLN A 86 -5.92 -3.99 -6.11
N THR A 87 -5.93 -5.29 -5.89
CA THR A 87 -6.91 -6.22 -6.47
C THR A 87 -7.78 -6.77 -5.37
N LEU A 88 -9.09 -6.60 -5.49
CA LEU A 88 -10.10 -7.11 -4.56
C LEU A 88 -10.86 -8.26 -5.21
N TYR A 89 -10.74 -9.44 -4.63
CA TYR A 89 -11.45 -10.63 -5.09
C TYR A 89 -12.80 -10.73 -4.39
N LYS A 90 -13.84 -11.00 -5.13
CA LYS A 90 -15.20 -11.26 -4.61
C LYS A 90 -15.69 -12.61 -5.11
N GLU A 91 -16.41 -13.33 -4.26
CA GLU A 91 -16.99 -14.61 -4.64
C GLU A 91 -17.96 -14.45 -5.83
N GLY A 92 -17.84 -15.36 -6.79
CA GLY A 92 -18.74 -15.42 -7.95
C GLY A 92 -18.59 -14.30 -8.96
N GLY A 93 -17.44 -13.59 -9.01
CA GLY A 93 -17.24 -12.54 -9.99
C GLY A 93 -15.76 -12.22 -10.25
N GLU A 94 -15.53 -11.49 -11.34
CA GLU A 94 -14.21 -10.97 -11.67
C GLU A 94 -13.73 -9.95 -10.63
N PRO A 95 -12.42 -9.88 -10.36
CA PRO A 95 -11.88 -8.98 -9.35
C PRO A 95 -12.01 -7.50 -9.75
N TRP A 96 -12.06 -6.64 -8.75
CA TRP A 96 -11.86 -5.21 -8.90
C TRP A 96 -10.35 -4.90 -8.86
N VAL A 97 -9.88 -4.10 -9.79
CA VAL A 97 -8.50 -3.61 -9.80
C VAL A 97 -8.51 -2.10 -9.63
N ILE A 98 -7.78 -1.61 -8.62
CA ILE A 98 -7.72 -0.21 -8.22
C ILE A 98 -6.29 0.26 -8.39
N HIS A 99 -6.10 1.34 -9.15
CA HIS A 99 -4.84 2.04 -9.30
C HIS A 99 -4.97 3.44 -8.72
N SER A 100 -3.91 3.95 -8.08
CA SER A 100 -3.82 5.36 -7.71
C SER A 100 -2.38 5.86 -7.81
N ASP A 101 -2.19 7.18 -7.86
CA ASP A 101 -0.85 7.78 -7.90
C ASP A 101 -0.12 7.59 -6.58
N ALA A 102 -0.83 7.67 -5.47
CA ALA A 102 -0.30 7.41 -4.13
C ALA A 102 -1.38 6.84 -3.21
N GLY A 103 -0.96 6.09 -2.19
CA GLY A 103 -1.81 5.57 -1.14
C GLY A 103 -1.27 5.95 0.24
N THR A 104 -2.15 6.16 1.20
CA THR A 104 -1.78 6.33 2.61
C THR A 104 -2.69 5.48 3.47
N LEU A 105 -2.10 4.55 4.21
CA LEU A 105 -2.80 3.77 5.24
C LEU A 105 -2.62 4.48 6.57
N LEU A 106 -3.70 4.79 7.24
CA LEU A 106 -3.72 5.45 8.55
C LEU A 106 -4.09 4.46 9.64
N SER A 107 -3.48 4.63 10.82
CA SER A 107 -3.82 3.86 12.04
C SER A 107 -3.85 2.34 11.79
N GLY A 108 -2.81 1.80 11.18
CA GLY A 108 -2.73 0.36 10.91
C GLY A 108 -3.71 -0.14 9.85
N GLY A 109 -4.22 0.75 8.97
CA GLY A 109 -5.13 0.38 7.88
C GLY A 109 -6.62 0.59 8.19
N LYS A 110 -6.97 1.25 9.29
CA LYS A 110 -8.37 1.63 9.61
C LYS A 110 -8.97 2.61 8.58
N ALA A 111 -8.13 3.38 7.92
CA ALA A 111 -8.52 4.21 6.79
C ALA A 111 -7.42 4.17 5.72
N VAL A 112 -7.83 4.13 4.47
CA VAL A 112 -6.97 4.18 3.29
C VAL A 112 -7.33 5.41 2.47
N LEU A 113 -6.35 6.26 2.24
CA LEU A 113 -6.49 7.43 1.39
C LEU A 113 -5.77 7.15 0.07
N LEU A 114 -6.50 7.07 -1.02
CA LEU A 114 -5.96 7.02 -2.37
C LEU A 114 -5.89 8.44 -2.90
N ARG A 115 -4.71 8.89 -3.30
CA ARG A 115 -4.46 10.28 -3.72
C ARG A 115 -4.07 10.35 -5.19
N GLY A 116 -4.34 11.52 -5.77
CA GLY A 116 -4.15 11.76 -7.21
C GLY A 116 -5.22 11.06 -8.04
N ASP A 117 -4.88 10.68 -9.25
CA ASP A 117 -5.80 9.97 -10.13
C ASP A 117 -6.07 8.56 -9.64
N VAL A 118 -7.34 8.20 -9.56
CA VAL A 118 -7.82 6.87 -9.13
C VAL A 118 -8.60 6.24 -10.28
N LEU A 119 -8.12 5.10 -10.75
CA LEU A 119 -8.76 4.28 -11.76
C LEU A 119 -9.18 2.95 -11.14
N ILE A 120 -10.48 2.67 -11.18
CA ILE A 120 -11.04 1.40 -10.72
C ILE A 120 -11.61 0.67 -11.94
N THR A 121 -11.21 -0.57 -12.14
CA THR A 121 -11.67 -1.38 -13.27
C THR A 121 -12.20 -2.72 -12.81
N ARG A 122 -13.19 -3.22 -13.56
CA ARG A 122 -13.71 -4.58 -13.41
C ARG A 122 -14.16 -5.10 -14.78
N LYS A 123 -13.86 -6.35 -15.08
CA LYS A 123 -14.44 -7.03 -16.24
C LYS A 123 -15.69 -7.79 -15.82
N ASN A 124 -16.64 -7.95 -16.72
CA ASN A 124 -17.74 -8.88 -16.54
C ASN A 124 -17.40 -10.25 -17.17
N GLU A 125 -18.27 -11.22 -17.01
CA GLU A 125 -18.10 -12.57 -17.57
C GLU A 125 -17.93 -12.59 -19.10
N LYS A 126 -18.39 -11.56 -19.82
CA LYS A 126 -18.21 -11.39 -21.26
C LYS A 126 -16.89 -10.71 -21.64
N GLY A 127 -16.07 -10.32 -20.65
CA GLY A 127 -14.85 -9.58 -20.86
C GLY A 127 -15.03 -8.08 -21.10
N GLU A 128 -16.24 -7.56 -21.00
CA GLU A 128 -16.54 -6.14 -21.11
C GLU A 128 -16.09 -5.41 -19.84
N GLU A 129 -15.47 -4.26 -19.99
CA GLU A 129 -14.84 -3.53 -18.90
C GLU A 129 -15.71 -2.37 -18.40
N LEU A 130 -15.94 -2.33 -17.09
CA LEU A 130 -16.40 -1.15 -16.35
C LEU A 130 -15.18 -0.39 -15.85
N ARG A 131 -15.13 0.92 -16.11
CA ARG A 131 -14.12 1.85 -15.63
C ARG A 131 -14.75 2.93 -14.78
N ILE A 132 -14.18 3.18 -13.60
CA ILE A 132 -14.54 4.31 -12.75
C ILE A 132 -13.29 5.16 -12.57
N MET A 133 -13.35 6.40 -13.00
CA MET A 133 -12.26 7.38 -12.93
C MET A 133 -12.67 8.49 -11.97
N THR A 134 -11.81 8.77 -11.01
CA THR A 134 -11.99 9.83 -10.01
C THR A 134 -10.63 10.23 -9.45
N SER A 135 -10.61 10.98 -8.37
CA SER A 135 -9.42 11.29 -7.58
C SER A 135 -9.75 11.34 -6.09
N ASN A 136 -8.71 11.25 -5.24
CA ASN A 136 -8.77 11.48 -3.81
C ASN A 136 -9.88 10.68 -3.09
N VAL A 137 -9.80 9.35 -3.14
CA VAL A 137 -10.77 8.44 -2.51
C VAL A 137 -10.34 8.11 -1.08
N LYS A 138 -11.26 8.21 -0.14
CA LYS A 138 -11.11 7.69 1.22
C LYS A 138 -11.90 6.38 1.35
N TYR A 139 -11.24 5.31 1.77
CA TYR A 139 -11.82 4.00 2.04
C TYR A 139 -11.71 3.64 3.51
N ILE A 140 -12.76 3.13 4.10
CA ILE A 140 -12.85 2.67 5.50
C ILE A 140 -13.18 1.18 5.48
N PRO A 141 -12.17 0.29 5.60
CA PRO A 141 -12.34 -1.16 5.46
C PRO A 141 -13.39 -1.76 6.40
N ASP A 142 -13.37 -1.37 7.69
CA ASP A 142 -14.28 -1.90 8.71
C ASP A 142 -15.76 -1.55 8.45
N GLN A 143 -16.01 -0.53 7.64
CA GLN A 143 -17.36 -0.08 7.27
C GLN A 143 -17.73 -0.52 5.85
N GLU A 144 -16.81 -1.14 5.14
CA GLU A 144 -16.94 -1.45 3.72
C GLU A 144 -17.47 -0.26 2.89
N PHE A 145 -16.92 0.92 3.20
CA PHE A 145 -17.39 2.20 2.70
C PHE A 145 -16.25 2.98 2.05
N ALA A 146 -16.52 3.60 0.90
CA ALA A 146 -15.62 4.55 0.28
C ALA A 146 -16.35 5.84 -0.12
N GLU A 147 -15.63 6.96 -0.11
CA GLU A 147 -16.16 8.26 -0.49
C GLU A 147 -15.12 9.09 -1.24
N THR A 148 -15.61 9.96 -2.11
CA THR A 148 -14.84 11.05 -2.70
C THR A 148 -15.72 12.28 -2.87
N ALA A 149 -15.13 13.48 -2.77
CA ALA A 149 -15.79 14.74 -3.11
C ALA A 149 -15.56 15.18 -4.57
N GLU A 150 -14.68 14.46 -5.27
CA GLU A 150 -14.20 14.82 -6.60
C GLU A 150 -15.19 14.41 -7.71
N HIS A 151 -14.89 14.82 -8.93
CA HIS A 151 -15.65 14.38 -10.09
C HIS A 151 -15.46 12.87 -10.33
N VAL A 152 -16.56 12.17 -10.60
CA VAL A 152 -16.57 10.73 -10.89
C VAL A 152 -17.12 10.53 -12.30
N LEU A 153 -16.40 9.76 -13.11
CA LEU A 153 -16.82 9.30 -14.43
C LEU A 153 -16.83 7.77 -14.46
N MET A 154 -17.98 7.19 -14.72
CA MET A 154 -18.18 5.75 -14.86
C MET A 154 -18.49 5.43 -16.32
N LEU A 155 -17.70 4.53 -16.90
CA LEU A 155 -17.85 4.07 -18.28
C LEU A 155 -18.11 2.58 -18.28
N GLY A 156 -19.31 2.19 -18.68
CA GLY A 156 -19.69 0.81 -18.99
C GLY A 156 -19.67 0.53 -20.48
N PRO A 157 -20.01 -0.69 -20.90
CA PRO A 157 -20.05 -1.08 -22.32
C PRO A 157 -21.01 -0.25 -23.17
N ASP A 158 -22.20 0.06 -22.63
CA ASP A 158 -23.29 0.73 -23.35
C ASP A 158 -23.77 2.01 -22.63
N ASP A 159 -23.15 2.37 -21.49
CA ASP A 159 -23.56 3.54 -20.74
C ASP A 159 -22.38 4.30 -20.12
N ALA A 160 -22.59 5.59 -19.94
CA ALA A 160 -21.67 6.45 -19.22
C ALA A 160 -22.46 7.27 -18.19
N SER A 161 -21.95 7.33 -16.98
CA SER A 161 -22.51 8.14 -15.89
C SER A 161 -21.42 9.01 -15.29
N SER A 162 -21.75 10.23 -14.93
CA SER A 162 -20.83 11.13 -14.24
C SER A 162 -21.54 11.91 -13.17
N GLY A 163 -20.78 12.41 -12.21
CA GLY A 163 -21.29 13.27 -11.13
C GLY A 163 -20.15 13.87 -10.33
N THR A 164 -20.48 14.68 -9.34
CA THR A 164 -19.55 15.29 -8.40
C THR A 164 -19.83 14.72 -7.01
N GLY A 165 -18.82 14.16 -6.38
CA GLY A 165 -18.93 13.42 -5.13
C GLY A 165 -19.57 12.05 -5.32
N ALA A 166 -19.03 11.04 -4.65
CA ALA A 166 -19.61 9.70 -4.60
C ALA A 166 -19.44 9.06 -3.24
N GLN A 167 -20.42 8.21 -2.91
CA GLN A 167 -20.38 7.29 -1.77
C GLN A 167 -20.63 5.88 -2.26
N VAL A 168 -19.78 4.96 -1.84
CA VAL A 168 -19.79 3.55 -2.25
C VAL A 168 -19.90 2.67 -1.02
N TYR A 169 -20.88 1.79 -1.03
CA TYR A 169 -21.08 0.75 -0.03
C TYR A 169 -20.86 -0.60 -0.70
N PHE A 170 -19.98 -1.42 -0.13
CA PHE A 170 -19.59 -2.70 -0.74
C PHE A 170 -20.43 -3.88 -0.25
N GLU A 171 -21.09 -3.73 0.91
CA GLU A 171 -21.95 -4.77 1.50
C GLU A 171 -23.33 -4.21 1.88
N PRO A 172 -24.38 -5.05 1.88
CA PRO A 172 -24.47 -6.43 1.36
C PRO A 172 -24.42 -6.51 -0.17
N PHE A 173 -24.61 -5.39 -0.86
CA PHE A 173 -24.51 -5.24 -2.31
C PHE A 173 -23.74 -3.96 -2.64
N LEU A 174 -23.06 -3.98 -3.77
CA LEU A 174 -22.39 -2.77 -4.26
C LEU A 174 -23.44 -1.69 -4.60
N VAL A 175 -23.41 -0.59 -3.85
CA VAL A 175 -24.25 0.59 -4.10
C VAL A 175 -23.32 1.80 -4.32
N ILE A 176 -23.49 2.48 -5.43
CA ILE A 176 -22.76 3.70 -5.78
C ILE A 176 -23.77 4.84 -5.85
N ASN A 177 -23.63 5.82 -4.97
CA ASN A 177 -24.43 7.04 -4.94
C ASN A 177 -23.58 8.20 -5.47
N LEU A 178 -23.97 8.79 -6.58
CA LEU A 178 -23.44 10.08 -7.06
C LEU A 178 -24.20 11.21 -6.39
N LEU A 179 -23.52 12.22 -5.85
CA LEU A 179 -24.11 13.17 -4.91
C LEU A 179 -24.65 14.45 -5.62
N ALA A 180 -23.96 14.91 -6.66
CA ALA A 180 -24.34 16.15 -7.36
C ALA A 180 -23.99 16.08 -8.86
N ASP A 181 -24.60 16.96 -9.65
CA ASP A 181 -24.34 17.15 -11.09
C ASP A 181 -24.43 15.85 -11.90
N VAL A 182 -25.34 14.96 -11.52
CA VAL A 182 -25.45 13.63 -12.09
C VAL A 182 -25.93 13.70 -13.54
N ARG A 183 -25.15 13.11 -14.44
CA ARG A 183 -25.46 12.95 -15.85
C ARG A 183 -25.31 11.51 -16.26
N ARG A 184 -26.25 11.02 -17.07
CA ARG A 184 -26.18 9.67 -17.63
C ARG A 184 -26.42 9.74 -19.14
N LYS A 185 -25.58 9.05 -19.89
CA LYS A 185 -25.74 8.82 -21.33
C LYS A 185 -25.87 7.31 -21.53
N HIS A 186 -26.92 6.91 -22.24
CA HIS A 186 -27.16 5.52 -22.63
C HIS A 186 -27.18 5.45 -24.17
N GLU A 187 -26.39 4.56 -24.75
CA GLU A 187 -26.43 4.26 -26.17
C GLU A 187 -27.45 3.15 -26.43
N ILE A 188 -28.53 3.47 -27.13
CA ILE A 188 -29.51 2.49 -27.58
C ILE A 188 -28.95 1.91 -28.87
N ARG A 189 -28.59 0.64 -28.85
CA ARG A 189 -28.24 -0.14 -30.06
C ARG A 189 -29.48 -0.77 -30.66
#